data_7762dbdfd0d146b8b6540e0c2db1e9a1
#
_entry.id   7762dbdfd0d146b8b6540e0c2db1e9a1
#
_cell.length_a   1.000
_cell.length_b   1.000
_cell.length_c   1.000
_cell.angle_alpha   90.00
_cell.angle_beta   90.00
_cell.angle_gamma   90.00
#
_symmetry.space_group_name_H-M   'P 1'
#
loop_
_entity.id
_entity.type
_entity.pdbx_description
1 polymer ?
#
loop_
_entity_poly.entity_id
_entity_poly.type
_entity_poly.pdbx_seq_one_letter_code
_entity_poly.pdbx_strand_id
1 'polypeptide(L)'
;MILRYNIIMITDQLLAKYPIISDQVDAKELGVLLRELEKVLRSGAAGNIVEFGCYVGTTSLFIRRLLDAYNFAGEFHVYDSFAGLPEKTQADNSAAGEQFKAGELLAPRKTFIQNFKKTGLKLPTIHKGWFADFTPEDVPESIIFAFFDGDFYESIADSFRACDSKFQKRATIIVDDYANEALPGAARAVDEWLRRHPARLTVESSLAIIRR
;
A
#
# COMPACT_ATOMS: atom_id res chain seq x y z
N MET A 1 24.72 21.98 24.54
CA MET A 1 24.01 22.43 23.33
C MET A 1 24.05 21.25 22.36
N ILE A 2 22.98 20.42 22.36
CA ILE A 2 22.92 19.21 21.51
C ILE A 2 22.48 19.70 20.14
N LEU A 3 23.39 19.71 19.17
CA LEU A 3 23.09 19.92 17.77
C LEU A 3 22.09 18.81 17.34
N ARG A 4 20.80 19.17 17.22
CA ARG A 4 19.84 18.34 16.49
C ARG A 4 20.23 18.41 15.02
N TYR A 5 21.01 17.43 14.56
CA TYR A 5 21.13 17.18 13.15
C TYR A 5 19.71 16.85 12.64
N ASN A 6 19.15 17.75 11.84
CA ASN A 6 17.98 17.42 11.02
C ASN A 6 18.44 16.30 10.08
N ILE A 7 18.18 15.06 10.46
CA ILE A 7 18.39 13.92 9.56
C ILE A 7 17.32 14.09 8.48
N ILE A 8 17.74 14.60 7.31
CA ILE A 8 16.88 14.68 6.13
C ILE A 8 16.47 13.24 5.83
N MET A 9 15.17 12.97 5.86
CA MET A 9 14.63 11.65 5.52
C MET A 9 14.89 11.37 4.05
N ILE A 10 15.21 10.13 3.72
CA ILE A 10 15.36 9.70 2.32
C ILE A 10 14.05 9.90 1.57
N THR A 11 12.92 9.70 2.23
CA THR A 11 11.58 10.01 1.73
C THR A 11 11.51 11.41 1.10
N ASP A 12 11.95 12.46 1.81
CA ASP A 12 11.87 13.83 1.32
C ASP A 12 12.74 14.05 0.07
N GLN A 13 13.91 13.41 0.04
CA GLN A 13 14.80 13.44 -1.12
C GLN A 13 14.17 12.74 -2.34
N LEU A 14 13.50 11.60 -2.14
CA LEU A 14 12.83 10.87 -3.21
C LEU A 14 11.67 11.66 -3.80
N LEU A 15 10.82 12.25 -2.94
CA LEU A 15 9.68 13.08 -3.38
C LEU A 15 10.12 14.34 -4.13
N ALA A 16 11.23 14.94 -3.73
CA ALA A 16 11.79 16.10 -4.43
C ALA A 16 12.44 15.74 -5.78
N LYS A 17 12.97 14.53 -5.91
CA LYS A 17 13.77 14.12 -7.06
C LYS A 17 12.96 13.46 -8.18
N TYR A 18 11.93 12.70 -7.84
CA TYR A 18 11.22 11.85 -8.81
C TYR A 18 9.78 12.31 -9.01
N PRO A 19 9.26 12.27 -10.26
CA PRO A 19 7.90 12.66 -10.54
C PRO A 19 6.91 11.58 -10.06
N ILE A 20 5.75 12.03 -9.59
CA ILE A 20 4.55 11.23 -9.45
C ILE A 20 3.98 11.06 -10.86
N ILE A 21 3.83 9.81 -11.33
CA ILE A 21 3.44 9.50 -12.71
C ILE A 21 1.95 9.19 -12.89
N SER A 22 1.19 9.27 -11.81
CA SER A 22 -0.26 9.03 -11.79
C SER A 22 -0.97 10.23 -11.15
N ASP A 23 -2.14 10.57 -11.64
CA ASP A 23 -3.06 11.53 -11.05
C ASP A 23 -3.90 10.95 -9.89
N GLN A 24 -3.77 9.64 -9.65
CA GLN A 24 -4.45 8.92 -8.56
C GLN A 24 -3.63 8.89 -7.25
N VAL A 25 -2.44 9.48 -7.23
CA VAL A 25 -1.56 9.46 -6.05
C VAL A 25 -1.35 10.88 -5.54
N ASP A 26 -1.84 11.16 -4.34
CA ASP A 26 -1.55 12.42 -3.64
C ASP A 26 -0.13 12.42 -3.05
N ALA A 27 0.58 13.54 -3.21
CA ALA A 27 1.96 13.66 -2.74
C ALA A 27 2.11 13.62 -1.21
N LYS A 28 1.08 14.07 -0.47
CA LYS A 28 1.11 14.04 1.01
C LYS A 28 0.91 12.61 1.50
N GLU A 29 -0.03 11.88 0.92
CA GLU A 29 -0.30 10.47 1.24
C GLU A 29 0.91 9.61 0.92
N LEU A 30 1.49 9.77 -0.27
CA LEU A 30 2.73 9.10 -0.63
C LEU A 30 3.85 9.44 0.37
N GLY A 31 3.94 10.69 0.81
CA GLY A 31 4.89 11.11 1.84
C GLY A 31 4.67 10.43 3.18
N VAL A 32 3.42 10.28 3.62
CA VAL A 32 3.06 9.54 4.84
C VAL A 32 3.46 8.07 4.73
N LEU A 33 3.05 7.40 3.67
CA LEU A 33 3.37 6.01 3.40
C LEU A 33 4.88 5.75 3.42
N LEU A 34 5.65 6.55 2.69
CA LEU A 34 7.10 6.38 2.60
C LEU A 34 7.79 6.66 3.95
N ARG A 35 7.34 7.65 4.72
CA ARG A 35 7.88 7.91 6.07
C ARG A 35 7.62 6.74 7.02
N GLU A 36 6.45 6.11 6.95
CA GLU A 36 6.15 4.93 7.77
C GLU A 36 7.00 3.73 7.35
N LEU A 37 7.15 3.49 6.05
CA LEU A 37 8.05 2.46 5.54
C LEU A 37 9.51 2.74 5.95
N GLU A 38 9.97 4.00 5.84
CA GLU A 38 11.32 4.39 6.24
C GLU A 38 11.58 4.12 7.73
N LYS A 39 10.59 4.33 8.62
CA LYS A 39 10.69 3.96 10.04
C LYS A 39 10.89 2.46 10.22
N VAL A 40 10.15 1.63 9.48
CA VAL A 40 10.29 0.17 9.51
C VAL A 40 11.69 -0.24 9.04
N LEU A 41 12.18 0.30 7.92
CA LEU A 41 13.51 -0.01 7.40
C LEU A 41 14.63 0.41 8.37
N ARG A 42 14.50 1.59 8.98
CA ARG A 42 15.47 2.08 9.98
C ARG A 42 15.48 1.28 11.27
N SER A 43 14.41 0.57 11.58
CA SER A 43 14.37 -0.33 12.75
C SER A 43 15.22 -1.60 12.57
N GLY A 44 15.66 -1.88 11.34
CA GLY A 44 16.38 -3.10 11.00
C GLY A 44 15.49 -4.35 10.99
N ALA A 45 14.16 -4.18 10.92
CA ALA A 45 13.23 -5.31 10.84
C ALA A 45 13.50 -6.15 9.58
N ALA A 46 13.64 -7.46 9.76
CA ALA A 46 13.80 -8.40 8.66
C ALA A 46 12.45 -9.04 8.32
N GLY A 47 12.14 -9.13 7.04
CA GLY A 47 10.89 -9.69 6.53
C GLY A 47 10.59 -9.17 5.14
N ASN A 48 9.32 -9.21 4.75
CA ASN A 48 8.88 -8.90 3.40
C ASN A 48 7.87 -7.75 3.39
N ILE A 49 7.69 -7.15 2.22
CA ILE A 49 6.82 -6.01 1.98
C ILE A 49 5.80 -6.40 0.92
N VAL A 50 4.54 -6.04 1.15
CA VAL A 50 3.45 -6.30 0.21
C VAL A 50 2.70 -5.01 -0.12
N GLU A 51 2.24 -4.89 -1.37
CA GLU A 51 1.36 -3.85 -1.87
C GLU A 51 0.19 -4.51 -2.61
N PHE A 52 -1.03 -4.22 -2.20
CA PHE A 52 -2.26 -4.65 -2.86
C PHE A 52 -2.92 -3.43 -3.49
N GLY A 53 -3.03 -3.45 -4.84
CA GLY A 53 -3.36 -2.28 -5.64
C GLY A 53 -2.10 -1.51 -6.05
N CYS A 54 -1.72 -1.59 -7.32
CA CYS A 54 -0.52 -0.91 -7.77
C CYS A 54 -0.73 -0.05 -9.02
N TYR A 55 -1.88 -0.18 -9.68
CA TYR A 55 -2.26 0.60 -10.86
C TYR A 55 -1.12 0.71 -11.88
N VAL A 56 -0.63 1.91 -12.17
CA VAL A 56 0.51 2.14 -13.08
C VAL A 56 1.88 2.00 -12.40
N GLY A 57 1.91 1.79 -11.08
CA GLY A 57 3.11 1.54 -10.29
C GLY A 57 3.77 2.78 -9.69
N THR A 58 3.06 3.90 -9.52
CA THR A 58 3.65 5.10 -8.90
C THR A 58 4.18 4.80 -7.51
N THR A 59 3.33 4.31 -6.63
CA THR A 59 3.67 3.96 -5.23
C THR A 59 4.74 2.88 -5.19
N SER A 60 4.57 1.82 -5.98
CA SER A 60 5.56 0.74 -6.10
C SER A 60 6.96 1.23 -6.48
N LEU A 61 7.08 2.21 -7.40
CA LEU A 61 8.35 2.79 -7.81
C LEU A 61 9.03 3.55 -6.67
N PHE A 62 8.27 4.30 -5.87
CA PHE A 62 8.80 5.01 -4.71
C PHE A 62 9.18 4.06 -3.59
N ILE A 63 8.36 3.05 -3.29
CA ILE A 63 8.70 1.95 -2.38
C ILE A 63 10.02 1.32 -2.81
N ARG A 64 10.16 0.90 -4.07
CA ARG A 64 11.37 0.25 -4.57
C ARG A 64 12.62 1.13 -4.40
N ARG A 65 12.54 2.43 -4.73
CA ARG A 65 13.64 3.37 -4.53
C ARG A 65 14.06 3.48 -3.06
N LEU A 66 13.09 3.49 -2.15
CA LEU A 66 13.36 3.55 -0.72
C LEU A 66 14.02 2.26 -0.24
N LEU A 67 13.55 1.09 -0.69
CA LEU A 67 14.14 -0.20 -0.39
C LEU A 67 15.59 -0.29 -0.90
N ASP A 68 15.86 0.19 -2.11
CA ASP A 68 17.23 0.22 -2.68
C ASP A 68 18.15 1.14 -1.88
N ALA A 69 17.65 2.31 -1.44
CA ALA A 69 18.42 3.25 -0.63
C ALA A 69 18.82 2.68 0.74
N TYR A 70 18.02 1.76 1.27
CA TYR A 70 18.31 1.05 2.52
C TYR A 70 19.00 -0.31 2.34
N ASN A 71 19.34 -0.70 1.11
CA ASN A 71 19.87 -2.03 0.78
C ASN A 71 19.01 -3.15 1.38
N PHE A 72 17.69 -3.00 1.29
CA PHE A 72 16.74 -3.93 1.88
C PHE A 72 16.90 -5.32 1.27
N ALA A 73 17.10 -6.34 2.13
CA ALA A 73 17.39 -7.71 1.72
C ALA A 73 16.13 -8.57 1.54
N GLY A 74 14.98 -8.12 2.04
CA GLY A 74 13.71 -8.84 1.89
C GLY A 74 13.10 -8.71 0.51
N GLU A 75 11.98 -9.36 0.30
CA GLU A 75 11.24 -9.32 -0.95
C GLU A 75 10.18 -8.23 -0.95
N PHE A 76 9.85 -7.73 -2.14
CA PHE A 76 8.75 -6.81 -2.37
C PHE A 76 7.78 -7.46 -3.37
N HIS A 77 6.54 -7.65 -2.95
CA HIS A 77 5.47 -8.28 -3.71
C HIS A 77 4.36 -7.28 -3.99
N VAL A 78 3.82 -7.31 -5.19
CA VAL A 78 2.64 -6.51 -5.58
C VAL A 78 1.53 -7.42 -6.10
N TYR A 79 0.30 -7.09 -5.74
CA TYR A 79 -0.92 -7.83 -6.06
C TYR A 79 -1.89 -6.88 -6.77
N ASP A 80 -2.36 -7.25 -7.96
CA ASP A 80 -3.29 -6.41 -8.73
C ASP A 80 -4.04 -7.26 -9.76
N SER A 81 -5.29 -6.92 -10.00
CA SER A 81 -6.09 -7.55 -11.06
C SER A 81 -5.59 -7.17 -12.45
N PHE A 82 -5.02 -5.97 -12.59
CA PHE A 82 -4.73 -5.29 -13.84
C PHE A 82 -5.96 -5.23 -14.77
N ALA A 83 -7.13 -5.22 -14.17
CA ALA A 83 -8.44 -5.19 -14.84
C ALA A 83 -9.32 -4.02 -14.35
N GLY A 84 -8.77 -3.16 -13.48
CA GLY A 84 -9.49 -2.05 -12.87
C GLY A 84 -10.23 -2.44 -11.61
N LEU A 85 -11.15 -1.59 -11.17
CA LEU A 85 -11.95 -1.78 -9.95
C LEU A 85 -12.96 -2.93 -10.11
N PRO A 86 -13.24 -3.69 -9.04
CA PRO A 86 -14.35 -4.66 -9.03
C PRO A 86 -15.71 -3.96 -8.94
N GLU A 87 -16.80 -4.71 -8.90
CA GLU A 87 -18.12 -4.18 -8.61
C GLU A 87 -18.22 -3.72 -7.15
N LYS A 88 -18.92 -2.60 -6.93
CA LYS A 88 -19.22 -2.11 -5.58
C LYS A 88 -20.21 -3.02 -4.87
N THR A 89 -20.04 -3.13 -3.56
CA THR A 89 -21.02 -3.76 -2.67
C THR A 89 -21.84 -2.71 -1.93
N GLN A 90 -22.82 -3.14 -1.12
CA GLN A 90 -23.56 -2.23 -0.25
C GLN A 90 -22.66 -1.54 0.79
N ALA A 91 -21.53 -2.15 1.13
CA ALA A 91 -20.57 -1.58 2.07
C ALA A 91 -19.90 -0.31 1.52
N ASP A 92 -19.85 -0.17 0.18
CA ASP A 92 -19.20 0.92 -0.53
C ASP A 92 -20.16 2.05 -0.91
N ASN A 93 -21.45 1.92 -0.56
CA ASN A 93 -22.44 2.94 -0.89
C ASN A 93 -22.17 4.24 -0.13
N SER A 94 -22.05 5.33 -0.88
CA SER A 94 -21.87 6.68 -0.38
C SER A 94 -22.68 7.69 -1.18
N ALA A 95 -23.23 8.69 -0.50
CA ALA A 95 -23.90 9.82 -1.16
C ALA A 95 -22.92 10.67 -1.99
N ALA A 96 -21.62 10.62 -1.68
CA ALA A 96 -20.55 11.30 -2.41
C ALA A 96 -20.01 10.47 -3.59
N GLY A 97 -20.47 9.23 -3.78
CA GLY A 97 -19.72 8.21 -4.48
C GLY A 97 -20.38 7.57 -5.68
N GLU A 98 -20.96 8.34 -6.63
CA GLU A 98 -21.28 7.79 -7.97
C GLU A 98 -20.02 7.54 -8.83
N GLN A 99 -18.90 8.12 -8.45
CA GLN A 99 -17.59 7.87 -9.01
C GLN A 99 -17.03 6.51 -8.54
N PHE A 100 -15.97 6.04 -9.15
CA PHE A 100 -15.36 4.73 -8.91
C PHE A 100 -16.28 3.56 -9.31
N LYS A 101 -16.40 3.36 -10.63
CA LYS A 101 -17.20 2.27 -11.22
C LYS A 101 -16.33 1.07 -11.55
N ALA A 102 -16.93 -0.09 -11.61
CA ALA A 102 -16.25 -1.30 -12.07
C ALA A 102 -15.53 -1.08 -13.41
N GLY A 103 -14.30 -1.54 -13.49
CA GLY A 103 -13.42 -1.37 -14.64
C GLY A 103 -12.71 -0.01 -14.72
N GLU A 104 -13.04 0.99 -13.90
CA GLU A 104 -12.24 2.20 -13.79
C GLU A 104 -10.87 1.88 -13.18
N LEU A 105 -9.90 2.77 -13.31
CA LEU A 105 -8.50 2.57 -12.88
C LEU A 105 -7.83 1.34 -13.52
N LEU A 106 -8.29 0.97 -14.72
CA LEU A 106 -7.69 -0.13 -15.46
C LEU A 106 -6.30 0.27 -15.96
N ALA A 107 -5.28 -0.45 -15.50
CA ALA A 107 -3.92 -0.33 -16.01
C ALA A 107 -3.38 -1.71 -16.40
N PRO A 108 -3.11 -1.97 -17.70
CA PRO A 108 -2.54 -3.26 -18.09
C PRO A 108 -1.21 -3.54 -17.39
N ARG A 109 -0.98 -4.77 -16.93
CA ARG A 109 0.29 -5.20 -16.32
C ARG A 109 1.53 -4.78 -17.12
N LYS A 110 1.39 -4.73 -18.45
CA LYS A 110 2.46 -4.26 -19.35
C LYS A 110 2.88 -2.81 -19.05
N THR A 111 1.93 -1.94 -18.70
CA THR A 111 2.21 -0.53 -18.36
C THR A 111 3.03 -0.46 -17.08
N PHE A 112 2.66 -1.19 -16.04
CA PHE A 112 3.42 -1.30 -14.79
C PHE A 112 4.87 -1.75 -15.06
N ILE A 113 5.06 -2.85 -15.80
CA ILE A 113 6.37 -3.37 -16.13
C ILE A 113 7.19 -2.35 -16.96
N GLN A 114 6.57 -1.65 -17.91
CA GLN A 114 7.23 -0.63 -18.71
C GLN A 114 7.72 0.54 -17.87
N ASN A 115 6.95 0.98 -16.87
CA ASN A 115 7.33 2.07 -15.98
C ASN A 115 8.57 1.68 -15.13
N PHE A 116 8.61 0.46 -14.61
CA PHE A 116 9.82 -0.06 -13.95
C PHE A 116 11.02 -0.13 -14.89
N LYS A 117 10.85 -0.66 -16.10
CA LYS A 117 11.93 -0.74 -17.11
C LYS A 117 12.51 0.62 -17.45
N LYS A 118 11.66 1.66 -17.59
CA LYS A 118 12.12 3.04 -17.87
C LYS A 118 13.01 3.60 -16.77
N THR A 119 12.83 3.16 -15.53
CA THR A 119 13.61 3.63 -14.38
C THR A 119 14.86 2.80 -14.09
N GLY A 120 14.99 1.61 -14.69
CA GLY A 120 16.05 0.65 -14.40
C GLY A 120 15.96 -0.01 -13.02
N LEU A 121 14.86 0.19 -12.29
CA LEU A 121 14.65 -0.41 -10.97
C LEU A 121 14.32 -1.89 -11.07
N LYS A 122 14.70 -2.65 -10.02
CA LYS A 122 14.34 -4.06 -9.89
C LYS A 122 12.82 -4.20 -9.76
N LEU A 123 12.21 -5.00 -10.63
CA LEU A 123 10.79 -5.33 -10.53
C LEU A 123 10.48 -6.03 -9.21
N PRO A 124 9.34 -5.72 -8.56
CA PRO A 124 8.80 -6.56 -7.51
C PRO A 124 8.33 -7.92 -8.06
N THR A 125 8.04 -8.87 -7.18
CA THR A 125 7.30 -10.07 -7.55
C THR A 125 5.85 -9.68 -7.81
N ILE A 126 5.36 -9.91 -9.03
CA ILE A 126 4.05 -9.47 -9.49
C ILE A 126 3.07 -10.65 -9.46
N HIS A 127 2.02 -10.52 -8.67
CA HIS A 127 0.90 -11.46 -8.60
C HIS A 127 -0.32 -10.84 -9.30
N LYS A 128 -0.75 -11.47 -10.39
CA LYS A 128 -1.94 -11.03 -11.12
C LYS A 128 -3.16 -11.84 -10.70
N GLY A 129 -4.16 -11.18 -10.17
CA GLY A 129 -5.44 -11.77 -9.76
C GLY A 129 -6.31 -10.76 -9.03
N TRP A 130 -7.57 -11.08 -8.81
CA TRP A 130 -8.41 -10.34 -7.88
C TRP A 130 -7.96 -10.65 -6.46
N PHE A 131 -8.11 -9.70 -5.53
CA PHE A 131 -7.67 -9.91 -4.14
C PHE A 131 -8.42 -11.07 -3.47
N ALA A 132 -9.67 -11.31 -3.89
CA ALA A 132 -10.47 -12.45 -3.46
C ALA A 132 -9.85 -13.81 -3.79
N ASP A 133 -9.04 -13.88 -4.85
CA ASP A 133 -8.42 -15.13 -5.30
C ASP A 133 -7.18 -15.52 -4.48
N PHE A 134 -6.58 -14.55 -3.76
CA PHE A 134 -5.35 -14.80 -3.00
C PHE A 134 -5.65 -15.37 -1.61
N THR A 135 -4.83 -16.33 -1.23
CA THR A 135 -4.87 -17.01 0.05
C THR A 135 -3.58 -16.74 0.84
N PRO A 136 -3.48 -17.11 2.13
CA PRO A 136 -2.23 -16.96 2.88
C PRO A 136 -1.02 -17.67 2.26
N GLU A 137 -1.23 -18.67 1.39
CA GLU A 137 -0.16 -19.38 0.69
C GLU A 137 0.41 -18.58 -0.49
N ASP A 138 -0.33 -17.59 -0.99
CA ASP A 138 0.07 -16.74 -2.11
C ASP A 138 0.87 -15.51 -1.66
N VAL A 139 0.94 -15.24 -0.36
CA VAL A 139 1.68 -14.11 0.20
C VAL A 139 2.95 -14.56 0.93
N PRO A 140 4.01 -13.72 0.97
CA PRO A 140 5.25 -14.11 1.60
C PRO A 140 5.11 -14.24 3.12
N GLU A 141 5.94 -15.10 3.71
CA GLU A 141 6.08 -15.18 5.15
C GLU A 141 6.65 -13.90 5.74
N SER A 142 6.40 -13.65 7.02
CA SER A 142 7.06 -12.59 7.77
C SER A 142 6.87 -11.18 7.18
N ILE A 143 5.62 -10.77 6.96
CA ILE A 143 5.30 -9.42 6.46
C ILE A 143 5.59 -8.39 7.56
N ILE A 144 6.46 -7.41 7.28
CA ILE A 144 6.81 -6.30 8.18
C ILE A 144 6.14 -4.98 7.79
N PHE A 145 5.74 -4.86 6.53
CA PHE A 145 5.03 -3.70 6.02
C PHE A 145 4.06 -4.11 4.92
N ALA A 146 2.83 -3.59 4.99
CA ALA A 146 1.81 -3.77 3.98
C ALA A 146 1.19 -2.42 3.61
N PHE A 147 0.89 -2.25 2.33
CA PHE A 147 0.07 -1.17 1.81
C PHE A 147 -1.12 -1.76 1.06
N PHE A 148 -2.33 -1.38 1.47
CA PHE A 148 -3.58 -1.81 0.86
C PHE A 148 -4.28 -0.61 0.25
N ASP A 149 -4.38 -0.62 -1.07
CA ASP A 149 -4.96 0.42 -1.92
C ASP A 149 -5.94 -0.26 -2.88
N GLY A 150 -7.05 -0.71 -2.29
CA GLY A 150 -8.05 -1.53 -2.98
C GLY A 150 -9.41 -0.83 -3.12
N ASP A 151 -9.53 0.43 -2.70
CA ASP A 151 -10.70 1.30 -2.77
C ASP A 151 -11.93 0.75 -2.01
N PHE A 152 -12.35 -0.49 -2.26
CA PHE A 152 -13.62 -1.05 -1.81
C PHE A 152 -13.47 -2.00 -0.63
N TYR A 153 -14.57 -2.13 0.12
CA TYR A 153 -14.66 -2.97 1.31
C TYR A 153 -14.12 -4.39 1.10
N GLU A 154 -14.62 -5.08 0.07
CA GLU A 154 -14.20 -6.47 -0.19
C GLU A 154 -12.70 -6.56 -0.52
N SER A 155 -12.18 -5.62 -1.32
CA SER A 155 -10.75 -5.57 -1.67
C SER A 155 -9.87 -5.42 -0.42
N ILE A 156 -10.22 -4.50 0.48
CA ILE A 156 -9.45 -4.30 1.72
C ILE A 156 -9.62 -5.50 2.67
N ALA A 157 -10.82 -6.04 2.80
CA ALA A 157 -11.09 -7.22 3.63
C ALA A 157 -10.31 -8.46 3.13
N ASP A 158 -10.26 -8.68 1.82
CA ASP A 158 -9.51 -9.76 1.19
C ASP A 158 -8.00 -9.60 1.36
N SER A 159 -7.47 -8.38 1.27
CA SER A 159 -6.06 -8.08 1.54
C SER A 159 -5.68 -8.44 2.97
N PHE A 160 -6.52 -8.08 3.95
CA PHE A 160 -6.33 -8.52 5.34
C PHE A 160 -6.40 -10.04 5.46
N ARG A 161 -7.41 -10.68 4.88
CA ARG A 161 -7.60 -12.14 4.93
C ARG A 161 -6.37 -12.89 4.40
N ALA A 162 -5.81 -12.44 3.29
CA ALA A 162 -4.61 -13.05 2.71
C ALA A 162 -3.37 -12.88 3.60
N CYS A 163 -3.21 -11.71 4.25
CA CYS A 163 -1.98 -11.34 4.95
C CYS A 163 -1.97 -11.62 6.46
N ASP A 164 -3.14 -11.78 7.10
CA ASP A 164 -3.26 -11.70 8.56
C ASP A 164 -2.36 -12.66 9.33
N SER A 165 -2.29 -13.93 8.92
CA SER A 165 -1.45 -14.94 9.55
C SER A 165 0.06 -14.74 9.30
N LYS A 166 0.43 -13.88 8.35
CA LYS A 166 1.80 -13.64 7.91
C LYS A 166 2.42 -12.36 8.49
N PHE A 167 1.62 -11.51 9.13
CA PHE A 167 2.13 -10.29 9.77
C PHE A 167 3.00 -10.59 10.97
N GLN A 168 4.16 -9.94 11.04
CA GLN A 168 4.97 -9.92 12.25
C GLN A 168 4.34 -9.06 13.36
N LYS A 169 4.75 -9.31 14.61
CA LYS A 169 4.22 -8.59 15.80
C LYS A 169 4.39 -7.08 15.78
N ARG A 170 5.31 -6.56 14.98
CA ARG A 170 5.57 -5.12 14.82
C ARG A 170 5.37 -4.67 13.39
N ALA A 171 4.55 -5.38 12.65
CA ALA A 171 4.20 -4.98 11.30
C ALA A 171 3.48 -3.63 11.30
N THR A 172 3.79 -2.80 10.31
CA THR A 172 3.04 -1.59 9.99
C THR A 172 2.18 -1.88 8.76
N ILE A 173 0.88 -1.64 8.88
CA ILE A 173 -0.07 -1.81 7.78
C ILE A 173 -0.64 -0.43 7.49
N ILE A 174 -0.61 -0.02 6.24
CA ILE A 174 -1.23 1.21 5.77
C ILE A 174 -2.38 0.85 4.86
N VAL A 175 -3.53 1.47 5.07
CA VAL A 175 -4.70 1.30 4.21
C VAL A 175 -5.09 2.65 3.67
N ASP A 176 -5.21 2.74 2.34
CA ASP A 176 -5.66 3.96 1.67
C ASP A 176 -7.16 4.19 1.87
N ASP A 177 -7.60 5.40 1.58
CA ASP A 177 -9.00 5.82 1.58
C ASP A 177 -9.77 5.63 2.91
N TYR A 178 -9.08 5.41 4.02
CA TYR A 178 -9.76 5.23 5.32
C TYR A 178 -10.60 6.45 5.72
N ALA A 179 -10.14 7.66 5.43
CA ALA A 179 -10.87 8.89 5.73
C ALA A 179 -11.52 9.51 4.47
N ASN A 180 -11.77 8.72 3.43
CA ASN A 180 -12.41 9.16 2.21
C ASN A 180 -13.92 8.90 2.24
N GLU A 181 -14.73 9.96 2.28
CA GLU A 181 -16.19 9.86 2.32
C GLU A 181 -16.79 9.21 1.07
N ALA A 182 -16.08 9.25 -0.06
CA ALA A 182 -16.52 8.61 -1.30
C ALA A 182 -16.28 7.09 -1.32
N LEU A 183 -15.38 6.59 -0.45
CA LEU A 183 -14.95 5.20 -0.37
C LEU A 183 -15.10 4.63 1.06
N PRO A 184 -16.31 4.67 1.66
CA PRO A 184 -16.53 4.29 3.06
C PRO A 184 -16.25 2.81 3.34
N GLY A 185 -16.14 2.00 2.30
CA GLY A 185 -15.84 0.57 2.40
C GLY A 185 -14.46 0.31 3.01
N ALA A 186 -13.46 1.12 2.68
CA ALA A 186 -12.11 0.99 3.23
C ALA A 186 -12.12 1.13 4.77
N ALA A 187 -12.77 2.18 5.30
CA ALA A 187 -12.88 2.39 6.74
C ALA A 187 -13.63 1.22 7.43
N ARG A 188 -14.71 0.74 6.84
CA ARG A 188 -15.49 -0.40 7.40
C ARG A 188 -14.65 -1.66 7.51
N ALA A 189 -13.90 -2.00 6.47
CA ALA A 189 -13.04 -3.18 6.47
C ALA A 189 -11.95 -3.10 7.55
N VAL A 190 -11.29 -1.93 7.68
CA VAL A 190 -10.29 -1.66 8.72
C VAL A 190 -10.90 -1.80 10.11
N ASP A 191 -12.04 -1.15 10.36
CA ASP A 191 -12.68 -1.16 11.68
C ASP A 191 -13.14 -2.57 12.08
N GLU A 192 -13.66 -3.36 11.14
CA GLU A 192 -14.04 -4.75 11.37
C GLU A 192 -12.82 -5.63 11.67
N TRP A 193 -11.73 -5.44 10.95
CA TRP A 193 -10.50 -6.18 11.22
C TRP A 193 -9.95 -5.84 12.60
N LEU A 194 -9.91 -4.56 12.99
CA LEU A 194 -9.42 -4.09 14.30
C LEU A 194 -10.24 -4.61 15.49
N ARG A 195 -11.54 -4.88 15.33
CA ARG A 195 -12.35 -5.50 16.40
C ARG A 195 -11.84 -6.89 16.78
N ARG A 196 -11.22 -7.62 15.86
CA ARG A 196 -10.68 -8.97 16.06
C ARG A 196 -9.17 -8.96 16.35
N HIS A 197 -8.48 -7.92 15.90
CA HIS A 197 -7.03 -7.78 15.98
C HIS A 197 -6.66 -6.45 16.63
N PRO A 198 -6.68 -6.36 17.98
CA PRO A 198 -6.35 -5.12 18.67
C PRO A 198 -4.96 -4.62 18.28
N ALA A 199 -4.90 -3.44 17.68
CA ALA A 199 -3.69 -2.78 17.23
C ALA A 199 -3.84 -1.25 17.39
N ARG A 200 -2.73 -0.53 17.31
CA ARG A 200 -2.78 0.94 17.38
C ARG A 200 -3.10 1.50 16.01
N LEU A 201 -4.24 2.17 15.89
CA LEU A 201 -4.62 2.96 14.72
C LEU A 201 -4.25 4.43 14.91
N THR A 202 -3.67 5.04 13.87
CA THR A 202 -3.57 6.49 13.71
C THR A 202 -3.98 6.83 12.26
N VAL A 203 -4.57 8.01 12.06
CA VAL A 203 -4.99 8.48 10.74
C VAL A 203 -4.19 9.72 10.39
N GLU A 204 -3.58 9.73 9.21
CA GLU A 204 -2.88 10.90 8.67
C GLU A 204 -3.21 11.03 7.17
N SER A 205 -3.66 12.19 6.75
CA SER A 205 -4.32 12.40 5.46
C SER A 205 -5.56 11.49 5.35
N SER A 206 -5.73 10.71 4.29
CA SER A 206 -6.78 9.69 4.19
C SER A 206 -6.37 8.32 4.74
N LEU A 207 -5.08 8.13 5.07
CA LEU A 207 -4.50 6.83 5.36
C LEU A 207 -4.77 6.36 6.79
N ALA A 208 -5.19 5.10 6.94
CA ALA A 208 -5.09 4.39 8.20
C ALA A 208 -3.68 3.81 8.38
N ILE A 209 -3.04 4.11 9.50
CA ILE A 209 -1.73 3.59 9.87
C ILE A 209 -1.92 2.68 11.08
N ILE A 210 -1.79 1.38 10.88
CA ILE A 210 -2.02 0.34 11.87
C ILE A 210 -0.67 -0.26 12.28
N ARG A 211 -0.41 -0.31 13.61
CA ARG A 211 0.82 -0.90 14.17
C ARG A 211 0.45 -2.04 15.10
N ARG A 212 0.88 -3.23 14.73
CA ARG A 212 0.69 -4.48 15.53
C ARG A 212 1.61 -4.56 16.72
#